data_f8a51c5182187f440f4fb4284a94d13c
#
_entry.id   f8a51c5182187f440f4fb4284a94d13c
#
_cell.length_a   1.000
_cell.length_b   1.000
_cell.length_c   1.000
_cell.angle_alpha   90.00
_cell.angle_beta   90.00
_cell.angle_gamma   90.00
#
_symmetry.space_group_name_H-M   'P 1'
#
loop_
_entity.id
_entity.type
_entity.pdbx_description
1 polymer ?
#
loop_
_entity_poly.entity_id
_entity_poly.type
_entity_poly.pdbx_seq_one_letter_code
_entity_poly.pdbx_strand_id
1 'polypeptide(L)'
;MKVFWTIKNVTVLSLIIATIICLLSGCSKAQQISANNKPLPSERKILIVYLSRTNNTKAIAEFIHQRIGGTMVALELETPYPADYNATVQQVARQNETGYLPPLKTKIDRIEQHDFVFLGFPTWGMRLPPPIKSFLRQYSLTGKTVIPFNTNAGYGEGSSFQTIRELCPQSTVLEGFVIRGGLERDGQYLVIKEARADEARKEVEIWLRKIKMVK
;
A
#
# COMPACT_ATOMS: atom_id res chain seq x y z
N MET A 1 -1.68 -84.38 32.77
CA MET A 1 -2.70 -84.07 31.75
C MET A 1 -2.92 -82.53 31.63
N LYS A 2 -1.85 -81.72 31.70
CA LYS A 2 -1.95 -80.23 31.62
C LYS A 2 -0.99 -79.58 30.61
N VAL A 3 -0.14 -80.35 29.91
CA VAL A 3 0.90 -79.82 29.03
C VAL A 3 0.47 -79.78 27.55
N PHE A 4 -0.53 -80.59 27.14
CA PHE A 4 -0.94 -80.65 25.72
C PHE A 4 -1.92 -79.59 25.29
N TRP A 5 -2.49 -78.80 26.21
CA TRP A 5 -3.46 -77.73 25.88
C TRP A 5 -2.78 -76.39 25.52
N THR A 6 -1.55 -76.19 25.98
CA THR A 6 -0.82 -74.94 25.80
C THR A 6 -0.23 -74.73 24.39
N ILE A 7 0.14 -75.83 23.71
CA ILE A 7 0.80 -75.77 22.40
C ILE A 7 -0.16 -75.44 21.25
N LYS A 8 -1.43 -75.94 21.32
CA LYS A 8 -2.44 -75.68 20.27
C LYS A 8 -2.88 -74.22 20.25
N ASN A 9 -2.91 -73.56 21.38
CA ASN A 9 -3.36 -72.15 21.47
C ASN A 9 -2.28 -71.17 20.98
N VAL A 10 -0.99 -71.49 21.12
CA VAL A 10 0.10 -70.62 20.65
C VAL A 10 0.20 -70.62 19.12
N THR A 11 -0.02 -71.75 18.45
CA THR A 11 0.00 -71.85 16.99
C THR A 11 -1.17 -71.14 16.33
N VAL A 12 -2.36 -71.22 16.92
CA VAL A 12 -3.56 -70.51 16.40
C VAL A 12 -3.39 -69.00 16.58
N LEU A 13 -2.85 -68.53 17.70
CA LEU A 13 -2.64 -67.10 17.96
C LEU A 13 -1.56 -66.48 17.02
N SER A 14 -0.49 -67.26 16.69
CA SER A 14 0.53 -66.83 15.75
C SER A 14 0.01 -66.72 14.31
N LEU A 15 -0.91 -67.58 13.89
CA LEU A 15 -1.51 -67.51 12.55
C LEU A 15 -2.51 -66.31 12.43
N ILE A 16 -3.20 -65.99 13.48
CA ILE A 16 -4.15 -64.84 13.50
C ILE A 16 -3.35 -63.49 13.44
N ILE A 17 -2.22 -63.40 14.14
CA ILE A 17 -1.37 -62.19 14.12
C ILE A 17 -0.73 -62.03 12.73
N ALA A 18 -0.29 -63.12 12.06
CA ALA A 18 0.28 -63.03 10.71
C ALA A 18 -0.75 -62.60 9.66
N THR A 19 -2.01 -62.98 9.76
CA THR A 19 -3.07 -62.57 8.83
C THR A 19 -3.53 -61.13 9.05
N ILE A 20 -3.47 -60.60 10.26
CA ILE A 20 -3.83 -59.22 10.56
C ILE A 20 -2.71 -58.23 10.03
N ILE A 21 -1.44 -58.64 10.05
CA ILE A 21 -0.34 -57.82 9.54
C ILE A 21 -0.39 -57.71 8.00
N CYS A 22 -0.88 -58.76 7.29
CA CYS A 22 -1.01 -58.68 5.83
C CYS A 22 -2.17 -57.84 5.32
N LEU A 23 -3.19 -57.59 6.17
CA LEU A 23 -4.34 -56.73 5.82
C LEU A 23 -4.11 -55.24 6.04
N LEU A 24 -3.00 -54.85 6.71
CA LEU A 24 -2.62 -53.43 6.93
C LEU A 24 -1.60 -52.93 5.91
N SER A 25 -1.14 -53.75 4.96
CA SER A 25 -0.31 -53.32 3.84
C SER A 25 -1.18 -52.83 2.66
N GLY A 26 -2.24 -52.11 2.96
CA GLY A 26 -2.96 -51.33 1.97
C GLY A 26 -2.04 -50.21 1.48
N CYS A 27 -1.50 -50.33 0.27
CA CYS A 27 -0.82 -49.27 -0.44
C CYS A 27 -1.66 -48.02 -0.42
N SER A 28 -1.39 -47.10 0.50
CA SER A 28 -1.72 -45.72 0.34
C SER A 28 -0.98 -45.19 -0.89
N LYS A 29 -1.59 -45.31 -2.08
CA LYS A 29 -1.24 -44.41 -3.17
C LYS A 29 -1.47 -43.00 -2.62
N ALA A 30 -0.41 -42.39 -2.10
CA ALA A 30 -0.36 -40.96 -1.93
C ALA A 30 -0.63 -40.38 -3.31
N GLN A 31 -1.87 -39.96 -3.51
CA GLN A 31 -2.24 -39.09 -4.61
C GLN A 31 -1.40 -37.84 -4.41
N GLN A 32 -0.27 -37.75 -5.10
CA GLN A 32 0.39 -36.46 -5.31
C GLN A 32 -0.66 -35.58 -5.97
N ILE A 33 -1.34 -34.78 -5.16
CA ILE A 33 -2.02 -33.60 -5.61
C ILE A 33 -0.87 -32.74 -6.14
N SER A 34 -0.64 -32.82 -7.44
CA SER A 34 0.11 -31.82 -8.17
C SER A 34 -0.62 -30.51 -7.90
N ALA A 35 -0.17 -29.82 -6.86
CA ALA A 35 -0.54 -28.45 -6.65
C ALA A 35 -0.15 -27.74 -7.94
N ASN A 36 -1.15 -27.37 -8.70
CA ASN A 36 -1.04 -26.56 -9.88
C ASN A 36 -0.43 -25.23 -9.41
N ASN A 37 0.92 -25.20 -9.32
CA ASN A 37 1.71 -24.01 -9.03
C ASN A 37 1.59 -23.09 -10.23
N LYS A 38 0.35 -22.57 -10.45
CA LYS A 38 0.22 -21.31 -11.16
C LYS A 38 0.98 -20.30 -10.31
N PRO A 39 2.05 -19.66 -10.84
CA PRO A 39 2.76 -18.64 -10.10
C PRO A 39 1.72 -17.69 -9.56
N LEU A 40 1.74 -17.46 -8.24
CA LEU A 40 0.99 -16.37 -7.64
C LEU A 40 1.28 -15.12 -8.49
N PRO A 41 0.28 -14.31 -8.84
CA PRO A 41 0.52 -13.05 -9.57
C PRO A 41 1.66 -12.36 -8.84
N SER A 42 2.73 -11.99 -9.56
CA SER A 42 3.92 -11.38 -8.99
C SER A 42 3.45 -10.31 -8.03
N GLU A 43 3.87 -10.43 -6.77
CA GLU A 43 3.45 -9.52 -5.71
C GLU A 43 3.72 -8.10 -6.21
N ARG A 44 2.67 -7.29 -6.37
CA ARG A 44 2.79 -5.94 -6.92
C ARG A 44 3.73 -5.15 -6.03
N LYS A 45 4.83 -4.68 -6.56
CA LYS A 45 5.80 -3.87 -5.82
C LYS A 45 5.28 -2.44 -5.72
N ILE A 46 4.57 -2.17 -4.64
CA ILE A 46 3.87 -0.91 -4.39
C ILE A 46 4.64 -0.07 -3.39
N LEU A 47 4.82 1.20 -3.72
CA LEU A 47 5.30 2.25 -2.84
C LEU A 47 4.20 3.29 -2.67
N ILE A 48 3.92 3.69 -1.44
CA ILE A 48 2.97 4.75 -1.10
C ILE A 48 3.76 5.88 -0.43
N VAL A 49 4.02 6.94 -1.18
CA VAL A 49 4.72 8.13 -0.70
C VAL A 49 3.69 9.21 -0.42
N TYR A 50 3.76 9.87 0.73
CA TYR A 50 2.81 10.93 1.04
C TYR A 50 3.41 12.08 1.83
N LEU A 51 2.89 13.28 1.57
CA LEU A 51 3.06 14.48 2.38
C LEU A 51 1.78 14.74 3.16
N SER A 52 1.87 14.93 4.48
CA SER A 52 0.67 15.23 5.29
C SER A 52 1.02 16.19 6.43
N ARG A 53 0.33 17.31 6.50
CA ARG A 53 0.48 18.29 7.59
C ARG A 53 -0.54 18.05 8.72
N THR A 54 -1.79 17.79 8.35
CA THR A 54 -2.93 17.65 9.29
C THR A 54 -3.46 16.21 9.38
N ASN A 55 -2.67 15.23 8.96
CA ASN A 55 -2.96 13.80 8.95
C ASN A 55 -4.12 13.35 8.03
N ASN A 56 -4.80 14.21 7.28
CA ASN A 56 -5.83 13.79 6.33
C ASN A 56 -5.24 12.95 5.18
N THR A 57 -4.15 13.41 4.55
CA THR A 57 -3.48 12.65 3.48
C THR A 57 -2.89 11.34 4.02
N LYS A 58 -2.36 11.36 5.26
CA LYS A 58 -1.89 10.15 5.95
C LYS A 58 -3.01 9.12 6.11
N ALA A 59 -4.21 9.55 6.55
CA ALA A 59 -5.35 8.65 6.71
C ALA A 59 -5.71 7.95 5.38
N ILE A 60 -5.72 8.66 4.26
CA ILE A 60 -5.94 8.05 2.94
C ILE A 60 -4.80 7.09 2.55
N ALA A 61 -3.53 7.47 2.81
CA ALA A 61 -2.39 6.58 2.58
C ALA A 61 -2.52 5.27 3.37
N GLU A 62 -2.95 5.35 4.63
CA GLU A 62 -3.19 4.19 5.49
C GLU A 62 -4.34 3.32 4.96
N PHE A 63 -5.43 3.90 4.43
CA PHE A 63 -6.53 3.13 3.85
C PHE A 63 -6.09 2.39 2.58
N ILE A 64 -5.31 3.05 1.71
CA ILE A 64 -4.71 2.42 0.54
C ILE A 64 -3.80 1.27 0.98
N HIS A 65 -2.89 1.52 1.93
CA HIS A 65 -1.95 0.51 2.44
C HIS A 65 -2.67 -0.70 3.05
N GLN A 66 -3.68 -0.49 3.88
CA GLN A 66 -4.49 -1.56 4.48
C GLN A 66 -5.19 -2.42 3.41
N ARG A 67 -5.53 -1.83 2.27
CA ARG A 67 -6.28 -2.51 1.22
C ARG A 67 -5.42 -3.27 0.22
N ILE A 68 -4.24 -2.73 -0.13
CA ILE A 68 -3.40 -3.29 -1.20
C ILE A 68 -1.96 -3.62 -0.76
N GLY A 69 -1.60 -3.34 0.49
CA GLY A 69 -0.23 -3.54 0.99
C GLY A 69 0.78 -2.54 0.44
N GLY A 70 2.03 -2.97 0.36
CA GLY A 70 3.15 -2.17 -0.14
C GLY A 70 3.95 -1.47 0.96
N THR A 71 4.95 -0.69 0.58
CA THR A 71 5.77 0.11 1.49
C THR A 71 5.18 1.51 1.60
N MET A 72 4.95 2.00 2.82
CA MET A 72 4.41 3.34 3.06
C MET A 72 5.48 4.26 3.63
N VAL A 73 5.67 5.44 3.03
CA VAL A 73 6.73 6.40 3.37
C VAL A 73 6.16 7.82 3.48
N ALA A 74 6.32 8.43 4.65
CA ALA A 74 6.03 9.85 4.83
C ALA A 74 7.19 10.70 4.32
N LEU A 75 6.90 11.76 3.58
CA LEU A 75 7.90 12.75 3.20
C LEU A 75 8.12 13.73 4.35
N GLU A 76 9.37 13.79 4.81
CA GLU A 76 9.86 14.76 5.79
C GLU A 76 10.89 15.66 5.13
N LEU A 77 10.90 16.92 5.53
CA LEU A 77 11.90 17.90 5.11
C LEU A 77 13.07 17.95 6.10
N GLU A 78 14.26 18.31 5.61
CA GLU A 78 15.39 18.64 6.48
C GLU A 78 15.05 19.80 7.43
N THR A 79 14.38 20.83 6.88
CA THR A 79 13.83 21.94 7.67
C THR A 79 12.32 21.91 7.57
N PRO A 80 11.60 21.54 8.63
CA PRO A 80 10.13 21.52 8.63
C PRO A 80 9.52 22.90 8.36
N TYR A 81 8.34 22.95 7.76
CA TYR A 81 7.57 24.18 7.67
C TYR A 81 7.19 24.68 9.06
N PRO A 82 6.99 26.03 9.19
CA PRO A 82 6.51 26.63 10.45
C PRO A 82 5.24 25.95 10.96
N ALA A 83 5.07 25.94 12.30
CA ALA A 83 3.82 25.50 12.90
C ALA A 83 2.66 26.47 12.56
N ASP A 84 2.96 27.76 12.47
CA ASP A 84 1.98 28.78 12.08
C ASP A 84 1.53 28.59 10.63
N TYR A 85 0.21 28.60 10.44
CA TYR A 85 -0.41 28.42 9.13
C TYR A 85 -0.03 29.53 8.13
N ASN A 86 -0.11 30.81 8.55
CA ASN A 86 0.14 31.94 7.66
C ASN A 86 1.61 32.00 7.25
N ALA A 87 2.53 31.72 8.17
CA ALA A 87 3.97 31.64 7.87
C ALA A 87 4.24 30.52 6.86
N THR A 88 3.56 29.35 7.00
CA THR A 88 3.65 28.25 6.02
C THR A 88 3.13 28.67 4.66
N VAL A 89 1.96 29.31 4.59
CA VAL A 89 1.37 29.81 3.32
C VAL A 89 2.31 30.76 2.62
N GLN A 90 2.88 31.75 3.34
CA GLN A 90 3.85 32.69 2.78
C GLN A 90 5.13 32.00 2.29
N GLN A 91 5.65 31.04 3.03
CA GLN A 91 6.84 30.29 2.63
C GLN A 91 6.56 29.48 1.36
N VAL A 92 5.44 28.77 1.28
CA VAL A 92 5.03 27.99 0.11
C VAL A 92 4.82 28.88 -1.11
N ALA A 93 4.21 30.07 -0.93
CA ALA A 93 4.04 31.04 -2.00
C ALA A 93 5.39 31.45 -2.58
N ARG A 94 6.35 31.87 -1.74
CA ARG A 94 7.71 32.23 -2.17
C ARG A 94 8.43 31.08 -2.87
N GLN A 95 8.31 29.84 -2.35
CA GLN A 95 8.91 28.67 -2.96
C GLN A 95 8.33 28.38 -4.35
N ASN A 96 7.04 28.54 -4.53
CA ASN A 96 6.39 28.38 -5.84
C ASN A 96 6.77 29.49 -6.84
N GLU A 97 6.98 30.72 -6.38
CA GLU A 97 7.39 31.86 -7.19
C GLU A 97 8.85 31.72 -7.67
N THR A 98 9.72 31.29 -6.76
CA THR A 98 11.17 31.15 -7.05
C THR A 98 11.55 29.78 -7.65
N GLY A 99 10.61 28.83 -7.67
CA GLY A 99 10.91 27.45 -8.07
C GLY A 99 11.78 26.69 -7.05
N TYR A 100 11.88 27.19 -5.81
CA TYR A 100 12.67 26.53 -4.77
C TYR A 100 12.11 25.17 -4.38
N LEU A 101 12.97 24.17 -4.36
CA LEU A 101 12.65 22.79 -3.98
C LEU A 101 13.28 22.48 -2.62
N PRO A 102 12.49 22.37 -1.55
CA PRO A 102 13.01 22.13 -0.21
C PRO A 102 13.66 20.74 -0.11
N PRO A 103 14.86 20.62 0.51
CA PRO A 103 15.55 19.36 0.70
C PRO A 103 14.72 18.37 1.52
N LEU A 104 14.71 17.10 1.09
CA LEU A 104 14.03 16.01 1.79
C LEU A 104 14.98 15.33 2.77
N LYS A 105 14.55 15.20 4.03
CA LYS A 105 15.19 14.34 5.03
C LYS A 105 14.91 12.86 4.71
N THR A 106 13.72 12.58 4.20
CA THR A 106 13.30 11.22 3.82
C THR A 106 14.19 10.70 2.69
N LYS A 107 14.73 9.51 2.88
CA LYS A 107 15.44 8.74 1.85
C LYS A 107 14.64 7.49 1.53
N ILE A 108 14.50 7.17 0.26
CA ILE A 108 13.83 5.97 -0.23
C ILE A 108 14.87 5.12 -0.94
N ASP A 109 15.24 4.03 -0.28
CA ASP A 109 16.19 3.09 -0.85
C ASP A 109 15.50 2.26 -1.93
N ARG A 110 16.23 2.00 -3.01
CA ARG A 110 15.84 1.09 -4.10
C ARG A 110 14.43 1.37 -4.66
N ILE A 111 14.12 2.66 -4.92
CA ILE A 111 12.84 3.06 -5.53
C ILE A 111 12.60 2.36 -6.88
N GLU A 112 13.68 1.98 -7.58
CA GLU A 112 13.64 1.22 -8.84
C GLU A 112 12.96 -0.14 -8.72
N GLN A 113 12.91 -0.72 -7.53
CA GLN A 113 12.25 -2.02 -7.28
C GLN A 113 10.72 -1.95 -7.25
N HIS A 114 10.16 -0.74 -7.22
CA HIS A 114 8.71 -0.55 -7.17
C HIS A 114 8.16 -0.28 -8.57
N ASP A 115 7.07 -0.95 -8.92
CA ASP A 115 6.39 -0.79 -10.22
C ASP A 115 5.28 0.27 -10.14
N PHE A 116 4.65 0.37 -8.96
CA PHE A 116 3.54 1.29 -8.68
C PHE A 116 3.94 2.27 -7.59
N VAL A 117 3.75 3.56 -7.85
CA VAL A 117 4.03 4.63 -6.88
C VAL A 117 2.74 5.43 -6.66
N PHE A 118 2.11 5.20 -5.52
CA PHE A 118 1.05 6.09 -5.02
C PHE A 118 1.68 7.35 -4.44
N LEU A 119 1.19 8.51 -4.88
CA LEU A 119 1.75 9.80 -4.49
C LEU A 119 0.68 10.68 -3.86
N GLY A 120 0.71 10.82 -2.54
CA GLY A 120 -0.28 11.51 -1.73
C GLY A 120 0.14 12.90 -1.27
N PHE A 121 -0.75 13.89 -1.37
CA PHE A 121 -0.43 15.26 -0.97
C PHE A 121 -1.69 16.11 -0.73
N PRO A 122 -1.58 17.14 0.11
CA PRO A 122 -2.61 18.18 0.20
C PRO A 122 -2.48 19.18 -0.95
N THR A 123 -3.57 19.84 -1.32
CA THR A 123 -3.51 20.99 -2.22
C THR A 123 -2.99 22.23 -1.47
N TRP A 124 -1.88 22.80 -1.91
CA TRP A 124 -1.31 24.03 -1.38
C TRP A 124 -1.29 25.13 -2.44
N GLY A 125 -2.08 26.20 -2.23
CA GLY A 125 -2.17 27.31 -3.19
C GLY A 125 -2.61 26.86 -4.59
N MET A 126 -3.53 25.89 -4.69
CA MET A 126 -4.02 25.30 -5.95
C MET A 126 -2.92 24.67 -6.82
N ARG A 127 -1.80 24.29 -6.22
CA ARG A 127 -0.62 23.73 -6.91
C ARG A 127 -0.08 22.50 -6.19
N LEU A 128 0.75 21.75 -6.90
CA LEU A 128 1.52 20.65 -6.33
C LEU A 128 2.49 21.19 -5.29
N PRO A 129 2.48 20.69 -4.04
CA PRO A 129 3.35 21.16 -2.97
C PRO A 129 4.84 21.07 -3.34
N PRO A 130 5.67 22.08 -2.98
CA PRO A 130 7.10 22.06 -3.24
C PRO A 130 7.82 20.78 -2.78
N PRO A 131 7.52 20.16 -1.61
CA PRO A 131 8.15 18.90 -1.22
C PRO A 131 7.85 17.72 -2.16
N ILE A 132 6.68 17.69 -2.77
CA ILE A 132 6.33 16.67 -3.76
C ILE A 132 7.12 16.89 -5.06
N LYS A 133 7.32 18.15 -5.46
CA LYS A 133 8.20 18.50 -6.59
C LYS A 133 9.64 18.11 -6.29
N SER A 134 10.11 18.30 -5.04
CA SER A 134 11.44 17.82 -4.59
C SER A 134 11.58 16.32 -4.76
N PHE A 135 10.56 15.54 -4.33
CA PHE A 135 10.53 14.09 -4.49
C PHE A 135 10.63 13.69 -5.98
N LEU A 136 9.78 14.28 -6.83
CA LEU A 136 9.78 13.97 -8.28
C LEU A 136 11.07 14.39 -8.99
N ARG A 137 11.81 15.36 -8.44
CA ARG A 137 13.12 15.75 -8.96
C ARG A 137 14.24 14.84 -8.49
N GLN A 138 14.16 14.36 -7.27
CA GLN A 138 15.17 13.51 -6.62
C GLN A 138 15.12 12.06 -7.11
N TYR A 139 13.91 11.53 -7.39
CA TYR A 139 13.69 10.12 -7.73
C TYR A 139 13.13 9.98 -9.14
N SER A 140 13.81 9.18 -9.96
CA SER A 140 13.26 8.82 -11.28
C SER A 140 12.11 7.83 -11.16
N LEU A 141 10.97 8.19 -11.72
CA LEU A 141 9.80 7.32 -11.83
C LEU A 141 9.62 6.75 -13.24
N THR A 142 10.64 6.83 -14.08
CA THR A 142 10.64 6.32 -15.45
C THR A 142 10.18 4.85 -15.50
N GLY A 143 9.24 4.55 -16.39
CA GLY A 143 8.68 3.20 -16.58
C GLY A 143 7.71 2.74 -15.49
N LYS A 144 7.47 3.56 -14.46
CA LYS A 144 6.56 3.23 -13.35
C LYS A 144 5.14 3.71 -13.61
N THR A 145 4.21 3.10 -12.90
CA THR A 145 2.83 3.59 -12.82
C THR A 145 2.70 4.52 -11.62
N VAL A 146 2.42 5.80 -11.85
CA VAL A 146 2.23 6.82 -10.82
C VAL A 146 0.74 7.03 -10.59
N ILE A 147 0.31 7.00 -9.35
CA ILE A 147 -1.10 7.04 -8.95
C ILE A 147 -1.27 8.13 -7.90
N PRO A 148 -1.64 9.36 -8.32
CA PRO A 148 -1.79 10.47 -7.39
C PRO A 148 -3.04 10.36 -6.55
N PHE A 149 -2.97 10.79 -5.29
CA PHE A 149 -4.13 11.03 -4.45
C PHE A 149 -3.99 12.31 -3.66
N ASN A 150 -5.08 13.05 -3.56
CA ASN A 150 -5.09 14.40 -3.04
C ASN A 150 -6.13 14.60 -1.95
N THR A 151 -5.75 15.35 -0.92
CA THR A 151 -6.69 15.89 0.06
C THR A 151 -6.70 17.42 -0.04
N ASN A 152 -7.86 18.03 0.06
CA ASN A 152 -8.01 19.47 -0.07
C ASN A 152 -9.14 20.02 0.79
N ALA A 153 -9.25 21.33 0.90
CA ALA A 153 -10.29 22.01 1.71
C ALA A 153 -11.64 22.18 0.98
N GLY A 154 -11.88 21.41 -0.09
CA GLY A 154 -13.09 21.50 -0.92
C GLY A 154 -12.89 22.25 -2.24
N TYR A 155 -11.67 22.70 -2.54
CA TYR A 155 -11.34 23.45 -3.77
C TYR A 155 -10.74 22.56 -4.89
N GLY A 156 -10.59 21.25 -4.62
CA GLY A 156 -9.99 20.30 -5.55
C GLY A 156 -8.45 20.29 -5.53
N GLU A 157 -7.86 19.57 -6.49
CA GLU A 157 -6.42 19.36 -6.61
C GLU A 157 -5.67 20.50 -7.33
N GLY A 158 -6.41 21.44 -7.92
CA GLY A 158 -5.83 22.52 -8.73
C GLY A 158 -5.06 21.96 -9.94
N SER A 159 -3.87 22.52 -10.20
CA SER A 159 -2.99 22.05 -11.29
C SER A 159 -2.12 20.84 -10.91
N SER A 160 -2.31 20.23 -9.74
CA SER A 160 -1.35 19.27 -9.18
C SER A 160 -1.19 18.01 -10.03
N PHE A 161 -2.28 17.42 -10.51
CA PHE A 161 -2.21 16.19 -11.32
C PHE A 161 -1.64 16.44 -12.71
N GLN A 162 -1.90 17.62 -13.29
CA GLN A 162 -1.27 18.03 -14.53
C GLN A 162 0.23 18.18 -14.35
N THR A 163 0.67 18.88 -13.29
CA THR A 163 2.11 19.05 -12.97
C THR A 163 2.82 17.71 -12.78
N ILE A 164 2.16 16.72 -12.15
CA ILE A 164 2.73 15.35 -12.03
C ILE A 164 2.96 14.72 -13.41
N ARG A 165 2.00 14.82 -14.34
CA ARG A 165 2.17 14.29 -15.70
C ARG A 165 3.33 14.97 -16.44
N GLU A 166 3.46 16.28 -16.28
CA GLU A 166 4.54 17.06 -16.87
C GLU A 166 5.92 16.69 -16.29
N LEU A 167 6.00 16.43 -14.97
CA LEU A 167 7.25 16.03 -14.30
C LEU A 167 7.60 14.55 -14.47
N CYS A 168 6.62 13.71 -14.88
CA CYS A 168 6.79 12.27 -15.06
C CYS A 168 6.47 11.83 -16.50
N PRO A 169 7.08 12.42 -17.56
CA PRO A 169 6.68 12.18 -18.94
C PRO A 169 6.95 10.76 -19.43
N GLN A 170 7.83 10.02 -18.74
CA GLN A 170 8.17 8.62 -19.05
C GLN A 170 7.50 7.62 -18.09
N SER A 171 6.46 8.06 -17.37
CA SER A 171 5.67 7.23 -16.46
C SER A 171 4.23 7.13 -16.96
N THR A 172 3.54 6.07 -16.57
CA THR A 172 2.08 5.98 -16.76
C THR A 172 1.39 6.61 -15.56
N VAL A 173 0.77 7.78 -15.74
CA VAL A 173 0.02 8.45 -14.66
C VAL A 173 -1.45 8.06 -14.77
N LEU A 174 -1.95 7.29 -13.79
CA LEU A 174 -3.35 6.88 -13.73
C LEU A 174 -4.27 8.00 -13.25
N GLU A 175 -5.58 7.74 -13.30
CA GLU A 175 -6.58 8.63 -12.73
C GLU A 175 -6.37 8.77 -11.22
N GLY A 176 -6.25 10.01 -10.76
CA GLY A 176 -6.02 10.32 -9.35
C GLY A 176 -7.28 10.29 -8.52
N PHE A 177 -7.08 10.19 -7.21
CA PHE A 177 -8.15 10.29 -6.20
C PHE A 177 -8.14 11.67 -5.56
N VAL A 178 -9.32 12.26 -5.41
CA VAL A 178 -9.49 13.57 -4.77
C VAL A 178 -10.55 13.46 -3.69
N ILE A 179 -10.22 13.93 -2.49
CA ILE A 179 -11.16 13.91 -1.37
C ILE A 179 -11.03 15.16 -0.53
N ARG A 180 -12.16 15.62 0.03
CA ARG A 180 -12.17 16.73 0.97
C ARG A 180 -11.56 16.29 2.31
N GLY A 181 -10.51 17.00 2.72
CA GLY A 181 -9.88 16.95 4.03
C GLY A 181 -10.25 18.16 4.89
N GLY A 182 -9.35 18.50 5.84
CA GLY A 182 -9.52 19.66 6.72
C GLY A 182 -9.25 21.01 6.04
N LEU A 183 -9.68 22.06 6.70
CA LEU A 183 -9.38 23.45 6.36
C LEU A 183 -8.64 24.09 7.55
N GLU A 184 -7.29 24.01 7.49
CA GLU A 184 -6.41 24.39 8.60
C GLU A 184 -6.59 25.87 8.99
N ARG A 185 -6.83 26.75 8.01
CA ARG A 185 -7.12 28.17 8.26
C ARG A 185 -8.26 28.39 9.26
N ASP A 186 -9.26 27.51 9.22
CA ASP A 186 -10.47 27.59 10.04
C ASP A 186 -10.41 26.62 11.25
N GLY A 187 -9.21 26.14 11.61
CA GLY A 187 -8.98 25.22 12.72
C GLY A 187 -9.46 23.78 12.50
N GLN A 188 -9.86 23.43 11.27
CA GLN A 188 -10.28 22.08 10.92
C GLN A 188 -9.06 21.28 10.47
N TYR A 189 -8.42 20.58 11.39
CA TYR A 189 -7.21 19.80 11.10
C TYR A 189 -7.54 18.42 10.53
N LEU A 190 -7.62 17.39 11.37
CA LEU A 190 -7.99 16.05 10.95
C LEU A 190 -9.52 15.89 10.92
N VAL A 191 -10.09 15.80 9.73
CA VAL A 191 -11.54 15.58 9.52
C VAL A 191 -11.86 14.16 9.01
N ILE A 192 -10.86 13.45 8.43
CA ILE A 192 -10.99 12.06 7.98
C ILE A 192 -10.80 11.13 9.19
N LYS A 193 -11.81 11.14 10.06
CA LYS A 193 -11.88 10.32 11.27
C LYS A 193 -13.32 9.87 11.52
N GLU A 194 -13.52 8.88 12.39
CA GLU A 194 -14.84 8.37 12.78
C GLU A 194 -15.72 8.04 11.55
N ALA A 195 -16.96 8.43 11.51
CA ALA A 195 -17.89 8.18 10.39
C ALA A 195 -17.33 8.65 9.02
N ARG A 196 -16.64 9.82 9.00
CA ARG A 196 -16.02 10.30 7.76
C ARG A 196 -14.87 9.41 7.28
N ALA A 197 -14.18 8.73 8.19
CA ALA A 197 -13.17 7.73 7.82
C ALA A 197 -13.79 6.51 7.12
N ASP A 198 -14.96 6.05 7.58
CA ASP A 198 -15.67 4.92 6.96
C ASP A 198 -16.18 5.26 5.56
N GLU A 199 -16.68 6.48 5.36
CA GLU A 199 -17.04 6.99 4.04
C GLU A 199 -15.83 7.06 3.13
N ALA A 200 -14.72 7.65 3.59
CA ALA A 200 -13.48 7.77 2.84
C ALA A 200 -12.91 6.41 2.44
N ARG A 201 -13.00 5.39 3.31
CA ARG A 201 -12.60 4.00 2.97
C ARG A 201 -13.41 3.44 1.80
N LYS A 202 -14.73 3.70 1.78
CA LYS A 202 -15.60 3.25 0.68
C LYS A 202 -15.25 3.98 -0.63
N GLU A 203 -14.99 5.30 -0.56
CA GLU A 203 -14.57 6.08 -1.72
C GLU A 203 -13.22 5.58 -2.28
N VAL A 204 -12.24 5.30 -1.41
CA VAL A 204 -10.94 4.71 -1.78
C VAL A 204 -11.13 3.32 -2.43
N GLU A 205 -11.97 2.47 -1.87
CA GLU A 205 -12.26 1.13 -2.44
C GLU A 205 -12.84 1.24 -3.86
N ILE A 206 -13.83 2.13 -4.06
CA ILE A 206 -14.46 2.36 -5.38
C ILE A 206 -13.40 2.85 -6.38
N TRP A 207 -12.56 3.81 -5.98
CA TRP A 207 -11.49 4.31 -6.83
C TRP A 207 -10.45 3.24 -7.17
N LEU A 208 -9.98 2.46 -6.18
CA LEU A 208 -9.01 1.38 -6.41
C LEU A 208 -9.55 0.31 -7.39
N ARG A 209 -10.86 0.01 -7.34
CA ARG A 209 -11.53 -0.85 -8.34
C ARG A 209 -11.54 -0.20 -9.72
N LYS A 210 -11.89 1.07 -9.82
CA LYS A 210 -11.92 1.82 -11.07
C LYS A 210 -10.58 1.80 -11.79
N ILE A 211 -9.48 2.00 -11.05
CA ILE A 211 -8.12 1.96 -11.60
C ILE A 211 -7.51 0.55 -11.65
N LYS A 212 -8.30 -0.51 -11.40
CA LYS A 212 -7.94 -1.93 -11.46
C LYS A 212 -6.81 -2.34 -10.50
N MET A 213 -6.66 -1.66 -9.39
CA MET A 213 -5.73 -2.03 -8.34
C MET A 213 -6.27 -3.15 -7.44
N VAL A 214 -7.59 -3.27 -7.35
CA VAL A 214 -8.31 -4.38 -6.70
C VAL A 214 -9.42 -4.91 -7.61
N LYS A 215 -9.90 -6.15 -7.30
CA LYS A 215 -11.02 -6.78 -8.01
C LYS A 215 -12.35 -6.25 -7.51
#